data_85eb2104ac3af2ac0add0ed628c67fba
#
_entry.id   85eb2104ac3af2ac0add0ed628c67fba
#
_cell.length_a   1.000
_cell.length_b   1.000
_cell.length_c   1.000
_cell.angle_alpha   90.00
_cell.angle_beta   90.00
_cell.angle_gamma   90.00
#
_symmetry.space_group_name_H-M   'P 1'
#
loop_
_entity.id
_entity.type
_entity.pdbx_description
1 polymer ?
#
loop_
_entity_poly.entity_id
_entity_poly.type
_entity_poly.pdbx_seq_one_letter_code
_entity_poly.pdbx_strand_id
1 'polypeptide(L)'
;MELGAWWMKLLFCSMLFAPCSMPFAQTPQESSCVTCHKQLDAELLAPVTMMENDVHAHNGFGCESCHGGNPSPAVAEDPEAAMSRAAGYIAKPSRKNIPQLCGKCHSDPALIKKYNPAVPTDQLAAYRTSQHGKRLFEMGDEKVAVCSDCHGNHGILAANDSRSSVYPLNVPATCSRCHGNAEYMASYPIGTQQITDYEASVHGQALLRKRDLAAPACNDCHGNHGAIPPNVASISHVCGRCHVNNAELFDKSPHAPVYAEMGLAQCEACHGNHKITEPTDERLNPASAEFACAQCHETGSEGWKNGTEMFAILTDLKSKIHTADSLVTRAERAGMEVSEAKFIITSADDELIKARTQIHNYRAAILRERSQTGVTHADQAVALGRSALAELQFRRKGLAVSMVIIFAVAAALYMKIRRRDEEWQESKIENRG
;
A
#
# COMPACT_ATOMS: atom_id res chain seq x y z
N MET A 1 -38.62 58.27 20.35
CA MET A 1 -38.29 59.49 19.57
C MET A 1 -37.36 58.97 18.46
N GLU A 2 -37.68 58.90 17.16
CA GLU A 2 -38.83 59.32 16.33
C GLU A 2 -38.97 58.33 15.19
N LEU A 3 -40.26 58.13 14.81
CA LEU A 3 -40.69 57.33 13.65
C LEU A 3 -40.51 58.16 12.36
N GLY A 4 -39.90 57.60 11.34
CA GLY A 4 -39.78 58.14 10.00
C GLY A 4 -40.44 57.22 8.96
N ALA A 5 -41.56 57.65 8.44
CA ALA A 5 -42.40 56.95 7.48
C ALA A 5 -41.74 56.81 6.10
N TRP A 6 -41.86 55.65 5.48
CA TRP A 6 -41.49 55.39 4.11
C TRP A 6 -42.72 55.34 3.21
N TRP A 7 -42.77 56.27 2.24
CA TRP A 7 -43.76 56.33 1.18
C TRP A 7 -43.38 55.42 0.03
N MET A 8 -44.33 54.56 -0.34
CA MET A 8 -44.32 53.64 -1.44
C MET A 8 -44.51 54.38 -2.75
N LYS A 9 -43.55 54.36 -3.67
CA LYS A 9 -43.76 54.74 -5.09
C LYS A 9 -43.78 53.49 -5.95
N LEU A 10 -44.99 53.08 -6.39
CA LEU A 10 -45.21 52.14 -7.45
C LEU A 10 -44.84 52.80 -8.79
N LEU A 11 -43.78 52.29 -9.43
CA LEU A 11 -43.46 52.52 -10.83
C LEU A 11 -43.87 51.31 -11.63
N PHE A 12 -44.96 51.41 -12.39
CA PHE A 12 -45.34 50.44 -13.43
C PHE A 12 -44.29 50.51 -14.53
N CYS A 13 -43.47 49.47 -14.66
CA CYS A 13 -42.60 49.26 -15.82
C CYS A 13 -43.26 48.23 -16.73
N SER A 14 -43.84 48.68 -17.85
CA SER A 14 -44.39 47.86 -18.91
C SER A 14 -43.24 47.13 -19.60
N MET A 15 -42.99 45.86 -19.27
CA MET A 15 -42.08 45.01 -20.01
C MET A 15 -42.77 44.54 -21.28
N LEU A 16 -42.33 45.06 -22.38
CA LEU A 16 -42.55 44.50 -23.72
C LEU A 16 -41.94 43.12 -23.79
N PHE A 17 -42.76 42.07 -23.82
CA PHE A 17 -42.29 40.70 -24.11
C PHE A 17 -41.89 40.64 -25.60
N ALA A 18 -40.61 40.84 -25.89
CA ALA A 18 -40.02 40.35 -27.13
C ALA A 18 -39.86 38.81 -27.00
N PRO A 19 -40.32 38.01 -27.96
CA PRO A 19 -40.05 36.59 -27.97
C PRO A 19 -38.55 36.42 -28.19
N CYS A 20 -37.82 36.12 -27.10
CA CYS A 20 -36.43 35.67 -27.17
C CYS A 20 -36.48 34.28 -27.81
N SER A 21 -36.27 34.21 -29.11
CA SER A 21 -35.98 32.95 -29.82
C SER A 21 -34.63 32.47 -29.28
N MET A 22 -34.67 31.65 -28.23
CA MET A 22 -33.51 30.90 -27.83
C MET A 22 -33.05 30.07 -29.04
N PRO A 23 -31.81 30.19 -29.48
CA PRO A 23 -31.31 29.25 -30.47
C PRO A 23 -31.46 27.86 -29.82
N PHE A 24 -32.24 26.99 -30.46
CA PHE A 24 -32.24 25.58 -30.13
C PHE A 24 -30.76 25.16 -30.10
N ALA A 25 -30.25 24.78 -28.96
CA ALA A 25 -28.97 24.11 -28.85
C ALA A 25 -29.10 22.87 -29.75
N GLN A 26 -28.50 22.95 -30.95
CA GLN A 26 -28.43 21.79 -31.82
C GLN A 26 -27.69 20.72 -31.01
N THR A 27 -28.35 19.60 -30.76
CA THR A 27 -27.66 18.42 -30.25
C THR A 27 -26.41 18.21 -31.10
N PRO A 28 -25.23 18.05 -30.53
CA PRO A 28 -24.03 17.83 -31.32
C PRO A 28 -24.28 16.70 -32.28
N GLN A 29 -24.22 17.00 -33.59
CA GLN A 29 -24.52 16.03 -34.64
C GLN A 29 -23.41 14.95 -34.57
N GLU A 30 -23.84 13.70 -34.47
CA GLU A 30 -22.94 12.55 -34.31
C GLU A 30 -21.99 12.45 -35.52
N SER A 31 -20.73 12.09 -35.31
CA SER A 31 -19.74 11.99 -36.40
C SER A 31 -20.12 10.86 -37.39
N SER A 32 -19.70 11.00 -38.66
CA SER A 32 -19.89 9.98 -39.69
C SER A 32 -19.40 8.60 -39.25
N CYS A 33 -18.26 8.56 -38.52
CA CYS A 33 -17.70 7.33 -37.98
C CYS A 33 -18.68 6.62 -37.04
N VAL A 34 -19.19 7.35 -36.06
CA VAL A 34 -20.11 6.81 -35.06
C VAL A 34 -21.41 6.40 -35.68
N THR A 35 -21.99 7.24 -36.56
CA THR A 35 -23.25 6.97 -37.21
C THR A 35 -23.20 5.69 -38.05
N CYS A 36 -22.13 5.49 -38.82
CA CYS A 36 -21.91 4.27 -39.62
C CYS A 36 -21.62 3.05 -38.74
N HIS A 37 -20.65 3.15 -37.84
CA HIS A 37 -20.20 2.00 -37.03
C HIS A 37 -21.25 1.48 -36.06
N LYS A 38 -22.21 2.30 -35.63
CA LYS A 38 -23.38 1.87 -34.84
C LYS A 38 -24.31 0.91 -35.59
N GLN A 39 -24.27 0.90 -36.92
CA GLN A 39 -25.12 0.04 -37.76
C GLN A 39 -24.41 -1.25 -38.18
N LEU A 40 -23.13 -1.41 -37.84
CA LEU A 40 -22.32 -2.58 -38.22
C LEU A 40 -22.37 -3.68 -37.17
N ASP A 41 -21.69 -4.80 -37.46
CA ASP A 41 -21.63 -5.93 -36.56
C ASP A 41 -20.89 -5.63 -35.23
N ALA A 42 -20.97 -6.57 -34.28
CA ALA A 42 -20.48 -6.39 -32.93
C ALA A 42 -18.98 -6.01 -32.85
N GLU A 43 -18.17 -6.47 -33.81
CA GLU A 43 -16.71 -6.19 -33.80
C GLU A 43 -16.44 -4.71 -34.12
N LEU A 44 -17.18 -4.13 -35.06
CA LEU A 44 -17.04 -2.73 -35.46
C LEU A 44 -17.87 -1.78 -34.60
N LEU A 45 -18.91 -2.25 -33.94
CA LEU A 45 -19.70 -1.52 -32.98
C LEU A 45 -18.95 -1.36 -31.64
N ALA A 46 -18.19 -2.37 -31.21
CA ALA A 46 -17.53 -2.37 -29.90
C ALA A 46 -16.65 -1.12 -29.63
N PRO A 47 -15.81 -0.63 -30.57
CA PRO A 47 -15.08 0.62 -30.38
C PRO A 47 -15.96 1.82 -30.04
N VAL A 48 -17.13 1.94 -30.68
CA VAL A 48 -18.08 3.04 -30.44
C VAL A 48 -18.61 3.00 -29.01
N THR A 49 -19.06 1.81 -28.58
CA THR A 49 -19.56 1.62 -27.20
C THR A 49 -18.47 1.85 -26.17
N MET A 50 -17.24 1.40 -26.43
CA MET A 50 -16.12 1.61 -25.53
C MET A 50 -15.74 3.08 -25.37
N MET A 51 -15.85 3.88 -26.44
CA MET A 51 -15.55 5.32 -26.43
C MET A 51 -16.48 6.12 -25.49
N GLU A 52 -17.64 5.62 -25.12
CA GLU A 52 -18.55 6.30 -24.17
C GLU A 52 -17.91 6.56 -22.81
N ASN A 53 -16.96 5.70 -22.40
CA ASN A 53 -16.23 5.83 -21.14
C ASN A 53 -14.75 6.25 -21.33
N ASP A 54 -14.35 6.57 -22.56
CA ASP A 54 -12.95 6.89 -22.88
C ASP A 54 -12.59 8.32 -22.43
N VAL A 55 -11.43 8.44 -21.77
CA VAL A 55 -10.93 9.72 -21.29
C VAL A 55 -10.69 10.73 -22.43
N HIS A 56 -10.36 10.26 -23.62
CA HIS A 56 -10.18 11.12 -24.79
C HIS A 56 -11.53 11.65 -25.31
N ALA A 57 -12.55 10.78 -25.38
CA ALA A 57 -13.90 11.20 -25.78
C ALA A 57 -14.48 12.23 -24.80
N HIS A 58 -14.27 12.08 -23.51
CA HIS A 58 -14.67 13.05 -22.50
C HIS A 58 -13.95 14.41 -22.64
N ASN A 59 -12.80 14.43 -23.32
CA ASN A 59 -12.05 15.66 -23.64
C ASN A 59 -12.29 16.15 -25.08
N GLY A 60 -13.30 15.59 -25.78
CA GLY A 60 -13.71 16.05 -27.11
C GLY A 60 -12.89 15.47 -28.27
N PHE A 61 -12.10 14.43 -28.05
CA PHE A 61 -11.39 13.71 -29.11
C PHE A 61 -12.27 12.61 -29.68
N GLY A 62 -12.55 12.67 -30.99
CA GLY A 62 -13.29 11.65 -31.72
C GLY A 62 -12.38 10.58 -32.36
N CYS A 63 -12.98 9.68 -33.10
CA CYS A 63 -12.29 8.60 -33.81
C CYS A 63 -11.19 9.13 -34.74
N GLU A 64 -11.49 10.25 -35.43
CA GLU A 64 -10.59 10.93 -36.35
C GLU A 64 -9.32 11.49 -35.71
N SER A 65 -9.36 11.77 -34.42
CA SER A 65 -8.18 12.26 -33.68
C SER A 65 -7.03 11.24 -33.67
N CYS A 66 -7.38 9.95 -33.70
CA CYS A 66 -6.41 8.86 -33.76
C CYS A 66 -6.32 8.27 -35.17
N HIS A 67 -7.48 8.02 -35.82
CA HIS A 67 -7.55 7.31 -37.07
C HIS A 67 -7.52 8.20 -38.32
N GLY A 68 -7.64 9.53 -38.17
CA GLY A 68 -7.86 10.43 -39.31
C GLY A 68 -9.21 10.19 -39.97
N GLY A 69 -9.34 10.57 -41.24
CA GLY A 69 -10.60 10.49 -41.98
C GLY A 69 -11.42 11.75 -41.85
N ASN A 70 -12.64 11.71 -42.41
CA ASN A 70 -13.58 12.82 -42.41
C ASN A 70 -14.75 12.54 -41.45
N PRO A 71 -14.79 13.21 -40.27
CA PRO A 71 -15.85 12.99 -39.27
C PRO A 71 -17.16 13.71 -39.59
N SER A 72 -17.25 14.46 -40.73
CA SER A 72 -18.45 15.22 -41.09
C SER A 72 -19.66 14.30 -41.17
N PRO A 73 -20.78 14.62 -40.50
CA PRO A 73 -22.03 13.87 -40.64
C PRO A 73 -22.53 13.75 -42.05
N ALA A 74 -22.18 14.69 -42.94
CA ALA A 74 -22.55 14.69 -44.34
C ALA A 74 -22.03 13.50 -45.16
N VAL A 75 -20.98 12.81 -44.65
CA VAL A 75 -20.39 11.64 -45.33
C VAL A 75 -20.69 10.33 -44.57
N ALA A 76 -21.66 10.31 -43.69
CA ALA A 76 -21.99 9.12 -42.90
C ALA A 76 -22.40 7.90 -43.73
N GLU A 77 -23.00 8.14 -44.92
CA GLU A 77 -23.43 7.11 -45.87
C GLU A 77 -22.39 6.85 -46.99
N ASP A 78 -21.27 7.56 -46.96
CA ASP A 78 -20.16 7.42 -47.93
C ASP A 78 -18.87 6.96 -47.25
N PRO A 79 -18.65 5.64 -47.17
CA PRO A 79 -17.44 5.08 -46.54
C PRO A 79 -16.14 5.52 -47.21
N GLU A 80 -16.15 5.76 -48.52
CA GLU A 80 -14.92 6.17 -49.24
C GLU A 80 -14.54 7.60 -48.89
N ALA A 81 -15.52 8.49 -48.73
CA ALA A 81 -15.28 9.85 -48.30
C ALA A 81 -14.94 9.92 -46.81
N ALA A 82 -15.62 9.17 -45.94
CA ALA A 82 -15.39 9.13 -44.53
C ALA A 82 -13.99 8.56 -44.19
N MET A 83 -13.60 7.46 -44.81
CA MET A 83 -12.31 6.75 -44.59
C MET A 83 -11.27 7.10 -45.68
N SER A 84 -11.32 8.34 -46.19
CA SER A 84 -10.40 8.79 -47.23
C SER A 84 -8.96 8.90 -46.72
N ARG A 85 -8.02 8.30 -47.44
CA ARG A 85 -6.60 8.47 -47.19
C ARG A 85 -6.13 9.90 -47.40
N ALA A 86 -6.75 10.63 -48.26
CA ALA A 86 -6.48 12.06 -48.46
C ALA A 86 -6.87 12.90 -47.23
N ALA A 87 -7.85 12.44 -46.44
CA ALA A 87 -8.19 12.99 -45.15
C ALA A 87 -7.37 12.38 -44.00
N GLY A 88 -6.26 11.67 -44.30
CA GLY A 88 -5.35 11.10 -43.31
C GLY A 88 -5.86 9.80 -42.65
N TYR A 89 -6.90 9.15 -43.20
CA TYR A 89 -7.41 7.93 -42.60
C TYR A 89 -6.35 6.84 -42.55
N ILE A 90 -6.17 6.28 -41.35
CA ILE A 90 -5.43 5.05 -41.10
C ILE A 90 -6.39 4.01 -40.52
N ALA A 91 -6.37 2.81 -41.07
CA ALA A 91 -7.11 1.68 -40.54
C ALA A 91 -6.51 1.25 -39.17
N LYS A 92 -6.54 -0.01 -38.83
CA LYS A 92 -5.86 -0.56 -37.63
C LYS A 92 -4.35 -0.30 -37.74
N PRO A 93 -3.75 0.50 -36.84
CA PRO A 93 -2.31 0.75 -36.89
C PRO A 93 -1.54 -0.54 -36.60
N SER A 94 -0.37 -0.72 -37.24
CA SER A 94 0.55 -1.79 -36.86
C SER A 94 1.06 -1.58 -35.43
N ARG A 95 1.39 -2.65 -34.74
CA ARG A 95 1.90 -2.57 -33.36
C ARG A 95 3.10 -1.62 -33.25
N LYS A 96 4.00 -1.65 -34.21
CA LYS A 96 5.17 -0.77 -34.29
C LYS A 96 4.79 0.74 -34.34
N ASN A 97 3.63 1.06 -34.90
CA ASN A 97 3.17 2.44 -35.08
C ASN A 97 2.32 2.96 -33.91
N ILE A 98 1.82 2.09 -33.03
CA ILE A 98 0.99 2.50 -31.87
C ILE A 98 1.73 3.48 -30.95
N PRO A 99 2.98 3.27 -30.55
CA PRO A 99 3.68 4.22 -29.69
C PRO A 99 3.83 5.61 -30.29
N GLN A 100 4.09 5.71 -31.60
CA GLN A 100 4.17 7.00 -32.29
C GLN A 100 2.80 7.67 -32.40
N LEU A 101 1.72 6.88 -32.63
CA LEU A 101 0.37 7.40 -32.70
C LEU A 101 -0.03 8.07 -31.37
N CYS A 102 0.17 7.40 -30.26
CA CYS A 102 -0.08 7.95 -28.91
C CYS A 102 0.86 9.14 -28.62
N GLY A 103 2.11 8.99 -28.98
CA GLY A 103 3.17 9.99 -28.76
C GLY A 103 2.94 11.31 -29.50
N LYS A 104 2.15 11.36 -30.57
CA LYS A 104 1.80 12.63 -31.25
C LYS A 104 1.25 13.67 -30.28
N CYS A 105 0.42 13.24 -29.35
CA CYS A 105 -0.16 14.10 -28.30
C CYS A 105 0.59 13.98 -26.98
N HIS A 106 0.87 12.76 -26.54
CA HIS A 106 1.49 12.49 -25.23
C HIS A 106 2.97 12.89 -25.14
N SER A 107 3.59 13.34 -26.22
CA SER A 107 4.93 13.97 -26.20
C SER A 107 4.89 15.47 -26.46
N ASP A 108 3.70 16.08 -26.56
CA ASP A 108 3.52 17.51 -26.74
C ASP A 108 3.11 18.19 -25.42
N PRO A 109 4.05 18.91 -24.76
CA PRO A 109 3.76 19.59 -23.50
C PRO A 109 2.72 20.70 -23.64
N ALA A 110 2.63 21.38 -24.80
CA ALA A 110 1.68 22.46 -25.00
C ALA A 110 0.26 21.91 -25.11
N LEU A 111 0.09 20.80 -25.81
CA LEU A 111 -1.19 20.12 -25.94
C LEU A 111 -1.62 19.51 -24.60
N ILE A 112 -0.76 18.74 -23.95
CA ILE A 112 -1.11 18.04 -22.71
C ILE A 112 -1.45 19.01 -21.59
N LYS A 113 -0.72 20.11 -21.43
CA LYS A 113 -1.02 21.15 -20.41
C LYS A 113 -2.41 21.76 -20.57
N LYS A 114 -2.94 21.80 -21.78
CA LYS A 114 -4.30 22.33 -22.05
C LYS A 114 -5.38 21.43 -21.45
N TYR A 115 -5.19 20.11 -21.45
CA TYR A 115 -6.17 19.13 -21.00
C TYR A 115 -5.91 18.63 -19.58
N ASN A 116 -4.68 18.24 -19.28
CA ASN A 116 -4.29 17.77 -17.96
C ASN A 116 -2.80 18.03 -17.69
N PRO A 117 -2.45 19.13 -17.00
CA PRO A 117 -1.05 19.49 -16.73
C PRO A 117 -0.32 18.51 -15.80
N ALA A 118 -1.03 17.60 -15.14
CA ALA A 118 -0.41 16.58 -14.28
C ALA A 118 0.10 15.36 -15.07
N VAL A 119 -0.26 15.21 -16.34
CA VAL A 119 0.22 14.11 -17.18
C VAL A 119 1.62 14.44 -17.69
N PRO A 120 2.65 13.63 -17.40
CA PRO A 120 4.00 13.80 -17.96
C PRO A 120 3.97 13.63 -19.49
N THR A 121 4.98 14.17 -20.17
CA THR A 121 5.08 14.13 -21.65
C THR A 121 6.32 13.40 -22.15
N ASP A 122 6.92 12.60 -21.31
CA ASP A 122 8.12 11.80 -21.58
C ASP A 122 7.83 10.31 -21.83
N GLN A 123 6.55 9.90 -21.81
CA GLN A 123 6.16 8.49 -21.87
C GLN A 123 6.72 7.76 -23.10
N LEU A 124 6.67 8.39 -24.30
CA LEU A 124 7.21 7.78 -25.50
C LEU A 124 8.75 7.67 -25.42
N ALA A 125 9.42 8.70 -24.90
CA ALA A 125 10.86 8.68 -24.71
C ALA A 125 11.27 7.59 -23.72
N ALA A 126 10.58 7.50 -22.58
CA ALA A 126 10.78 6.46 -21.58
C ALA A 126 10.47 5.06 -22.15
N TYR A 127 9.37 4.89 -22.90
CA TYR A 127 9.05 3.62 -23.56
C TYR A 127 10.16 3.14 -24.50
N ARG A 128 10.75 4.03 -25.28
CA ARG A 128 11.88 3.69 -26.17
C ARG A 128 13.10 3.15 -25.44
N THR A 129 13.35 3.61 -24.21
CA THR A 129 14.44 3.11 -23.37
C THR A 129 14.10 1.80 -22.65
N SER A 130 12.82 1.44 -22.56
CA SER A 130 12.35 0.22 -21.95
C SER A 130 12.78 -1.04 -22.72
N GLN A 131 12.74 -2.19 -22.04
CA GLN A 131 12.99 -3.46 -22.73
C GLN A 131 11.94 -3.75 -23.81
N HIS A 132 10.67 -3.39 -23.58
CA HIS A 132 9.62 -3.54 -24.59
C HIS A 132 9.89 -2.65 -25.81
N GLY A 133 10.24 -1.37 -25.59
CA GLY A 133 10.52 -0.44 -26.67
C GLY A 133 11.75 -0.80 -27.47
N LYS A 134 12.85 -1.22 -26.83
CA LYS A 134 14.07 -1.68 -27.50
C LYS A 134 13.77 -2.90 -28.38
N ARG A 135 13.06 -3.90 -27.86
CA ARG A 135 12.71 -5.08 -28.66
C ARG A 135 11.82 -4.72 -29.85
N LEU A 136 10.85 -3.82 -29.66
CA LEU A 136 9.97 -3.37 -30.73
C LEU A 136 10.71 -2.62 -31.83
N PHE A 137 11.51 -1.64 -31.47
CA PHE A 137 12.10 -0.70 -32.44
C PHE A 137 13.43 -1.19 -33.00
N GLU A 138 14.26 -1.84 -32.19
CA GLU A 138 15.59 -2.27 -32.58
C GLU A 138 15.61 -3.68 -33.14
N MET A 139 14.75 -4.59 -32.58
CA MET A 139 14.71 -6.01 -32.98
C MET A 139 13.51 -6.34 -33.86
N GLY A 140 12.53 -5.43 -34.03
CA GLY A 140 11.32 -5.68 -34.79
C GLY A 140 10.35 -6.67 -34.15
N ASP A 141 10.45 -6.90 -32.84
CA ASP A 141 9.63 -7.85 -32.10
C ASP A 141 8.23 -7.23 -31.81
N GLU A 142 7.28 -7.51 -32.67
CA GLU A 142 5.91 -7.00 -32.51
C GLU A 142 5.09 -7.77 -31.46
N LYS A 143 5.65 -8.80 -30.82
CA LYS A 143 4.99 -9.55 -29.75
C LYS A 143 5.08 -8.83 -28.39
N VAL A 144 6.02 -7.89 -28.21
CA VAL A 144 6.19 -7.13 -26.97
C VAL A 144 5.05 -6.15 -26.73
N ALA A 145 4.85 -5.79 -25.46
CA ALA A 145 3.78 -4.86 -25.07
C ALA A 145 4.00 -3.45 -25.70
N VAL A 146 2.91 -2.88 -26.22
CA VAL A 146 2.82 -1.50 -26.66
C VAL A 146 1.79 -0.74 -25.79
N CYS A 147 1.61 0.56 -26.02
CA CYS A 147 0.75 1.40 -25.18
C CYS A 147 -0.65 0.81 -24.94
N SER A 148 -1.27 0.29 -26.00
CA SER A 148 -2.63 -0.28 -25.94
C SER A 148 -2.73 -1.59 -25.14
N ASP A 149 -1.64 -2.32 -24.95
CA ASP A 149 -1.69 -3.58 -24.18
C ASP A 149 -1.85 -3.33 -22.68
N CYS A 150 -1.39 -2.17 -22.22
CA CYS A 150 -1.52 -1.74 -20.84
C CYS A 150 -2.74 -0.84 -20.63
N HIS A 151 -2.95 0.14 -21.52
CA HIS A 151 -3.99 1.17 -21.35
C HIS A 151 -5.32 0.87 -22.05
N GLY A 152 -5.36 -0.13 -22.93
CA GLY A 152 -6.45 -0.32 -23.88
C GLY A 152 -6.25 0.54 -25.13
N ASN A 153 -7.17 0.41 -26.07
CA ASN A 153 -7.18 1.15 -27.35
C ASN A 153 -8.43 1.99 -27.54
N HIS A 154 -9.57 1.49 -27.08
CA HIS A 154 -10.85 2.19 -26.98
C HIS A 154 -11.35 1.99 -25.54
N GLY A 155 -12.03 3.00 -24.97
CA GLY A 155 -12.42 2.96 -23.56
C GLY A 155 -11.24 3.13 -22.61
N ILE A 156 -10.25 3.93 -22.98
CA ILE A 156 -9.09 4.23 -22.14
C ILE A 156 -9.52 5.04 -20.92
N LEU A 157 -9.26 4.50 -19.75
CA LEU A 157 -9.58 5.14 -18.46
C LEU A 157 -8.38 5.84 -17.87
N ALA A 158 -8.63 6.88 -17.07
CA ALA A 158 -7.58 7.53 -16.30
C ALA A 158 -6.90 6.54 -15.35
N ALA A 159 -5.60 6.71 -15.10
CA ALA A 159 -4.83 5.78 -14.27
C ALA A 159 -5.32 5.69 -12.81
N ASN A 160 -6.02 6.72 -12.33
CA ASN A 160 -6.65 6.76 -11.00
C ASN A 160 -8.09 6.22 -10.96
N ASP A 161 -8.67 5.83 -12.10
CA ASP A 161 -9.96 5.12 -12.13
C ASP A 161 -9.73 3.66 -11.73
N SER A 162 -10.47 3.19 -10.73
CA SER A 162 -10.31 1.81 -10.21
C SER A 162 -10.62 0.72 -11.25
N ARG A 163 -11.29 1.04 -12.35
CA ARG A 163 -11.57 0.15 -13.48
C ARG A 163 -10.44 0.12 -14.50
N SER A 164 -9.52 1.10 -14.46
CA SER A 164 -8.39 1.16 -15.38
C SER A 164 -7.46 -0.04 -15.19
N SER A 165 -7.00 -0.63 -16.29
CA SER A 165 -6.03 -1.73 -16.27
C SER A 165 -4.66 -1.33 -15.67
N VAL A 166 -4.38 -0.04 -15.60
CA VAL A 166 -3.17 0.52 -14.99
C VAL A 166 -3.40 1.12 -13.60
N TYR A 167 -4.60 0.93 -13.02
CA TYR A 167 -4.82 1.23 -11.61
C TYR A 167 -3.98 0.29 -10.74
N PRO A 168 -3.39 0.74 -9.62
CA PRO A 168 -2.44 -0.06 -8.83
C PRO A 168 -2.88 -1.50 -8.53
N LEU A 169 -4.14 -1.71 -8.13
CA LEU A 169 -4.69 -3.04 -7.86
C LEU A 169 -4.81 -3.93 -9.09
N ASN A 170 -4.86 -3.35 -10.29
CA ASN A 170 -5.04 -4.06 -11.56
C ASN A 170 -3.72 -4.30 -12.30
N VAL A 171 -2.66 -3.55 -11.95
CA VAL A 171 -1.34 -3.67 -12.59
C VAL A 171 -0.79 -5.10 -12.56
N PRO A 172 -0.84 -5.87 -11.45
CA PRO A 172 -0.35 -7.24 -11.45
C PRO A 172 -1.08 -8.13 -12.47
N ALA A 173 -2.41 -8.02 -12.56
CA ALA A 173 -3.21 -8.76 -13.53
C ALA A 173 -2.89 -8.32 -14.98
N THR A 174 -2.63 -7.05 -15.21
CA THR A 174 -2.25 -6.50 -16.53
C THR A 174 -0.91 -7.06 -16.99
N CYS A 175 0.10 -7.09 -16.13
CA CYS A 175 1.41 -7.68 -16.43
C CYS A 175 1.31 -9.20 -16.62
N SER A 176 0.47 -9.86 -15.81
CA SER A 176 0.27 -11.31 -15.82
C SER A 176 -0.25 -11.84 -17.17
N ARG A 177 -0.99 -11.04 -17.93
CA ARG A 177 -1.51 -11.46 -19.24
C ARG A 177 -0.42 -12.02 -20.16
N CYS A 178 0.78 -11.48 -20.08
CA CYS A 178 1.95 -11.96 -20.80
C CYS A 178 2.93 -12.67 -19.86
N HIS A 179 3.40 -12.00 -18.81
CA HIS A 179 4.45 -12.50 -17.91
C HIS A 179 4.03 -13.69 -17.03
N GLY A 180 2.74 -13.97 -16.90
CA GLY A 180 2.21 -15.18 -16.25
C GLY A 180 1.87 -16.29 -17.23
N ASN A 181 2.02 -16.07 -18.55
CA ASN A 181 1.64 -17.02 -19.59
C ASN A 181 2.88 -17.72 -20.15
N ALA A 182 3.06 -18.99 -19.78
CA ALA A 182 4.23 -19.79 -20.18
C ALA A 182 4.34 -19.98 -21.69
N GLU A 183 3.22 -20.18 -22.40
CA GLU A 183 3.20 -20.33 -23.85
C GLU A 183 3.60 -19.03 -24.56
N TYR A 184 3.05 -17.89 -24.08
CA TYR A 184 3.38 -16.58 -24.61
C TYR A 184 4.85 -16.25 -24.39
N MET A 185 5.40 -16.57 -23.23
CA MET A 185 6.78 -16.26 -22.82
C MET A 185 7.80 -17.30 -23.31
N ALA A 186 7.40 -18.42 -23.92
CA ALA A 186 8.31 -19.50 -24.32
C ALA A 186 9.49 -19.09 -25.21
N SER A 187 9.33 -18.00 -25.99
CA SER A 187 10.39 -17.43 -26.85
C SER A 187 11.32 -16.44 -26.13
N TYR A 188 11.11 -16.18 -24.84
CA TYR A 188 11.88 -15.24 -24.06
C TYR A 188 12.60 -15.93 -22.91
N PRO A 189 13.85 -15.53 -22.56
CA PRO A 189 14.59 -16.10 -21.43
C PRO A 189 14.10 -15.52 -20.09
N ILE A 190 12.79 -15.52 -19.85
CA ILE A 190 12.14 -14.97 -18.66
C ILE A 190 11.17 -16.02 -18.14
N GLY A 191 11.28 -16.37 -16.85
CA GLY A 191 10.33 -17.25 -16.19
C GLY A 191 8.94 -16.62 -16.07
N THR A 192 7.97 -17.39 -15.61
CA THR A 192 6.57 -16.94 -15.45
C THR A 192 6.07 -17.07 -14.02
N GLN A 193 6.98 -17.28 -13.06
CA GLN A 193 6.64 -17.41 -11.64
C GLN A 193 6.53 -16.06 -10.92
N GLN A 194 6.98 -14.97 -11.53
CA GLN A 194 7.06 -13.65 -10.88
C GLN A 194 5.72 -13.18 -10.32
N ILE A 195 4.62 -13.52 -10.99
CA ILE A 195 3.28 -13.11 -10.57
C ILE A 195 2.85 -13.88 -9.32
N THR A 196 2.99 -15.21 -9.36
CA THR A 196 2.66 -16.07 -8.20
C THR A 196 3.55 -15.78 -7.00
N ASP A 197 4.82 -15.51 -7.24
CA ASP A 197 5.77 -15.12 -6.21
C ASP A 197 5.41 -13.77 -5.60
N TYR A 198 5.04 -12.77 -6.43
CA TYR A 198 4.59 -11.47 -5.96
C TYR A 198 3.29 -11.59 -5.15
N GLU A 199 2.30 -12.36 -5.61
CA GLU A 199 1.04 -12.58 -4.88
C GLU A 199 1.26 -13.21 -3.50
N ALA A 200 2.29 -14.07 -3.38
CA ALA A 200 2.69 -14.68 -2.12
C ALA A 200 3.55 -13.76 -1.22
N SER A 201 4.09 -12.66 -1.76
CA SER A 201 4.95 -11.74 -1.04
C SER A 201 4.18 -10.84 -0.06
N VAL A 202 4.92 -10.22 0.89
CA VAL A 202 4.35 -9.22 1.81
C VAL A 202 3.74 -8.03 1.05
N HIS A 203 4.36 -7.62 -0.06
CA HIS A 203 3.87 -6.52 -0.90
C HIS A 203 2.58 -6.91 -1.64
N GLY A 204 2.55 -8.08 -2.27
CA GLY A 204 1.37 -8.59 -2.94
C GLY A 204 0.20 -8.84 -1.98
N GLN A 205 0.47 -9.37 -0.78
CA GLN A 205 -0.55 -9.53 0.26
C GLN A 205 -1.09 -8.17 0.75
N ALA A 206 -0.23 -7.16 0.94
CA ALA A 206 -0.66 -5.81 1.31
C ALA A 206 -1.50 -5.18 0.19
N LEU A 207 -1.02 -5.17 -1.04
CA LEU A 207 -1.74 -4.57 -2.17
C LEU A 207 -3.05 -5.30 -2.48
N LEU A 208 -2.99 -6.61 -2.73
CA LEU A 208 -4.10 -7.35 -3.32
C LEU A 208 -5.12 -7.84 -2.29
N ARG A 209 -4.68 -8.21 -1.07
CA ARG A 209 -5.56 -8.73 -0.02
C ARG A 209 -6.04 -7.65 0.92
N LYS A 210 -5.12 -6.80 1.41
CA LYS A 210 -5.47 -5.69 2.30
C LYS A 210 -5.93 -4.44 1.55
N ARG A 211 -5.76 -4.39 0.22
CA ARG A 211 -6.05 -3.26 -0.67
C ARG A 211 -5.33 -1.97 -0.25
N ASP A 212 -4.11 -2.14 0.28
CA ASP A 212 -3.24 -1.04 0.67
C ASP A 212 -2.53 -0.48 -0.57
N LEU A 213 -2.98 0.69 -1.01
CA LEU A 213 -2.42 1.36 -2.20
C LEU A 213 -1.02 1.96 -1.97
N ALA A 214 -0.52 1.96 -0.73
CA ALA A 214 0.86 2.32 -0.44
C ALA A 214 1.84 1.16 -0.73
N ALA A 215 1.32 -0.07 -0.84
CA ALA A 215 2.14 -1.21 -1.21
C ALA A 215 2.48 -1.19 -2.70
N PRO A 216 3.74 -1.50 -3.09
CA PRO A 216 4.18 -1.39 -4.47
C PRO A 216 3.58 -2.47 -5.36
N ALA A 217 3.14 -2.08 -6.57
CA ALA A 217 2.82 -2.97 -7.68
C ALA A 217 4.08 -3.22 -8.55
N CYS A 218 3.94 -3.99 -9.64
CA CYS A 218 5.06 -4.34 -10.51
C CYS A 218 5.81 -3.12 -11.06
N ASN A 219 5.07 -2.09 -11.47
CA ASN A 219 5.61 -0.87 -12.06
C ASN A 219 6.36 0.01 -11.06
N ASP A 220 6.11 -0.12 -9.77
CA ASP A 220 6.82 0.67 -8.75
C ASP A 220 8.27 0.21 -8.59
N CYS A 221 8.53 -1.07 -8.87
CA CYS A 221 9.87 -1.65 -8.89
C CYS A 221 10.52 -1.60 -10.27
N HIS A 222 9.78 -1.94 -11.33
CA HIS A 222 10.33 -2.06 -12.70
C HIS A 222 10.24 -0.77 -13.52
N GLY A 223 9.52 0.23 -13.05
CA GLY A 223 9.15 1.42 -13.81
C GLY A 223 7.91 1.18 -14.67
N ASN A 224 7.34 2.30 -15.13
CA ASN A 224 6.15 2.29 -15.97
C ASN A 224 6.55 2.19 -17.44
N HIS A 225 6.63 3.37 -18.10
CA HIS A 225 6.96 3.46 -19.51
C HIS A 225 8.41 3.05 -19.81
N GLY A 226 9.35 3.33 -18.89
CA GLY A 226 10.73 2.91 -18.96
C GLY A 226 11.04 1.56 -18.32
N ALA A 227 10.09 0.61 -18.35
CA ALA A 227 10.24 -0.68 -17.69
C ALA A 227 11.51 -1.44 -18.10
N ILE A 228 12.33 -1.78 -17.11
CA ILE A 228 13.62 -2.44 -17.27
C ILE A 228 13.68 -3.75 -16.46
N PRO A 229 14.49 -4.74 -16.89
CA PRO A 229 14.72 -5.93 -16.10
C PRO A 229 15.45 -5.60 -14.79
N PRO A 230 15.26 -6.40 -13.72
CA PRO A 230 15.91 -6.20 -12.42
C PRO A 230 17.38 -6.47 -12.53
N ASN A 231 18.20 -6.70 -13.16
CA ASN A 231 19.65 -6.98 -13.09
C ASN A 231 20.53 -5.80 -13.51
N VAL A 232 20.00 -4.60 -13.47
CA VAL A 232 20.78 -3.37 -13.65
C VAL A 232 21.01 -2.74 -12.30
N ALA A 233 22.19 -2.15 -12.12
CA ALA A 233 22.62 -1.51 -10.88
C ALA A 233 21.62 -0.52 -10.25
N SER A 234 20.62 -0.08 -11.02
CA SER A 234 19.55 0.81 -10.56
C SER A 234 18.46 0.16 -9.73
N ILE A 235 18.27 -1.17 -9.76
CA ILE A 235 17.20 -1.84 -9.00
C ILE A 235 17.58 -2.03 -7.54
N SER A 236 18.85 -2.17 -7.23
CA SER A 236 19.29 -2.14 -5.84
C SER A 236 18.83 -0.88 -5.09
N HIS A 237 18.62 0.22 -5.78
CA HIS A 237 18.13 1.47 -5.22
C HIS A 237 16.59 1.59 -5.19
N VAL A 238 15.86 0.70 -5.84
CA VAL A 238 14.37 0.75 -5.87
C VAL A 238 13.79 0.54 -4.48
N CYS A 239 14.31 -0.44 -3.74
CA CYS A 239 13.85 -0.73 -2.38
C CYS A 239 14.01 0.48 -1.45
N GLY A 240 15.13 1.19 -1.56
CA GLY A 240 15.46 2.39 -0.79
C GLY A 240 14.53 3.59 -1.03
N ARG A 241 13.73 3.60 -2.10
CA ARG A 241 12.74 4.65 -2.34
C ARG A 241 11.63 4.67 -1.29
N CYS A 242 11.31 3.52 -0.73
CA CYS A 242 10.33 3.36 0.35
C CYS A 242 11.03 2.98 1.68
N HIS A 243 12.01 2.08 1.65
CA HIS A 243 12.78 1.62 2.81
C HIS A 243 14.04 2.45 3.04
N VAL A 244 13.89 3.78 3.10
CA VAL A 244 14.98 4.77 3.14
C VAL A 244 15.99 4.49 4.25
N ASN A 245 15.50 4.27 5.49
CA ASN A 245 16.36 4.05 6.65
C ASN A 245 17.25 2.79 6.50
N ASN A 246 16.67 1.72 5.95
CA ASN A 246 17.40 0.47 5.74
C ASN A 246 18.47 0.64 4.66
N ALA A 247 18.14 1.34 3.57
CA ALA A 247 19.07 1.64 2.50
C ALA A 247 20.25 2.51 3.00
N GLU A 248 19.97 3.58 3.74
CA GLU A 248 21.03 4.44 4.30
C GLU A 248 21.98 3.68 5.26
N LEU A 249 21.44 2.75 6.04
CA LEU A 249 22.24 1.92 6.94
C LEU A 249 23.11 0.95 6.14
N PHE A 250 22.54 0.33 5.11
CA PHE A 250 23.28 -0.55 4.21
C PHE A 250 24.39 0.20 3.49
N ASP A 251 24.12 1.38 2.93
CA ASP A 251 25.10 2.19 2.20
C ASP A 251 26.30 2.61 3.06
N LYS A 252 26.10 2.75 4.38
CA LYS A 252 27.15 3.05 5.37
C LYS A 252 27.81 1.80 5.95
N SER A 253 27.35 0.62 5.56
CA SER A 253 27.83 -0.66 6.08
C SER A 253 29.12 -1.13 5.38
N PRO A 254 29.89 -2.07 5.96
CA PRO A 254 31.03 -2.68 5.31
C PRO A 254 30.65 -3.52 4.08
N HIS A 255 29.38 -3.88 3.91
CA HIS A 255 28.92 -4.67 2.76
C HIS A 255 28.74 -3.83 1.49
N ALA A 256 28.36 -2.54 1.59
CA ALA A 256 28.05 -1.72 0.43
C ALA A 256 29.18 -1.67 -0.61
N PRO A 257 30.45 -1.37 -0.27
CA PRO A 257 31.53 -1.36 -1.26
C PRO A 257 31.80 -2.74 -1.86
N VAL A 258 31.70 -3.82 -1.05
CA VAL A 258 31.93 -5.20 -1.52
C VAL A 258 30.86 -5.62 -2.51
N TYR A 259 29.59 -5.29 -2.24
CA TYR A 259 28.48 -5.58 -3.14
C TYR A 259 28.60 -4.82 -4.46
N ALA A 260 29.04 -3.56 -4.39
CA ALA A 260 29.28 -2.76 -5.60
C ALA A 260 30.42 -3.35 -6.45
N GLU A 261 31.52 -3.77 -5.83
CA GLU A 261 32.67 -4.40 -6.52
C GLU A 261 32.30 -5.75 -7.15
N MET A 262 31.52 -6.58 -6.44
CA MET A 262 31.06 -7.88 -6.92
C MET A 262 29.88 -7.82 -7.87
N GLY A 263 29.28 -6.66 -8.08
CA GLY A 263 28.05 -6.50 -8.89
C GLY A 263 26.84 -7.22 -8.30
N LEU A 264 26.79 -7.38 -6.98
CA LEU A 264 25.68 -8.05 -6.28
C LEU A 264 24.51 -7.08 -6.08
N ALA A 265 23.30 -7.61 -6.21
CA ALA A 265 22.09 -6.90 -5.84
C ALA A 265 22.03 -6.73 -4.33
N GLN A 266 21.90 -5.49 -3.86
CA GLN A 266 22.04 -5.15 -2.44
C GLN A 266 20.99 -5.84 -1.55
N CYS A 267 19.75 -5.36 -1.61
CA CYS A 267 18.69 -5.83 -0.71
C CYS A 267 18.23 -7.25 -1.08
N GLU A 268 18.08 -7.52 -2.37
CA GLU A 268 17.55 -8.79 -2.86
C GLU A 268 18.49 -9.98 -2.66
N ALA A 269 19.78 -9.77 -2.47
CA ALA A 269 20.70 -10.85 -2.12
C ALA A 269 20.31 -11.57 -0.80
N CYS A 270 19.71 -10.82 0.14
CA CYS A 270 19.23 -11.38 1.39
C CYS A 270 17.72 -11.57 1.42
N HIS A 271 16.94 -10.69 0.81
CA HIS A 271 15.48 -10.68 0.90
C HIS A 271 14.75 -11.32 -0.29
N GLY A 272 15.47 -11.63 -1.37
CA GLY A 272 14.85 -12.01 -2.65
C GLY A 272 14.20 -10.82 -3.35
N ASN A 273 13.48 -11.09 -4.43
CA ASN A 273 12.87 -10.04 -5.26
C ASN A 273 11.33 -10.15 -5.32
N HIS A 274 10.77 -11.10 -6.05
CA HIS A 274 9.31 -11.20 -6.21
C HIS A 274 8.62 -11.84 -5.01
N LYS A 275 9.20 -12.91 -4.43
CA LYS A 275 8.66 -13.59 -3.24
C LYS A 275 9.32 -13.07 -1.96
N ILE A 276 9.16 -11.76 -1.71
CA ILE A 276 9.68 -11.16 -0.47
C ILE A 276 8.79 -11.58 0.69
N THR A 277 9.33 -12.39 1.60
CA THR A 277 8.63 -12.84 2.81
C THR A 277 8.80 -11.86 3.95
N GLU A 278 7.92 -11.94 4.96
CA GLU A 278 8.10 -11.20 6.19
C GLU A 278 9.45 -11.55 6.83
N PRO A 279 10.31 -10.56 7.12
CA PRO A 279 11.61 -10.82 7.72
C PRO A 279 11.43 -11.23 9.18
N THR A 280 11.98 -12.39 9.55
CA THR A 280 11.99 -12.91 10.91
C THR A 280 13.38 -12.82 11.51
N ASP A 281 13.47 -12.82 12.87
CA ASP A 281 14.76 -12.86 13.56
C ASP A 281 15.54 -14.17 13.27
N GLU A 282 14.85 -15.22 12.77
CA GLU A 282 15.45 -16.51 12.37
C GLU A 282 16.50 -16.38 11.26
N ARG A 283 16.41 -15.32 10.45
CA ARG A 283 17.44 -15.01 9.44
C ARG A 283 18.78 -14.59 10.02
N LEU A 284 18.82 -14.27 11.32
CA LEU A 284 20.04 -14.01 12.08
C LEU A 284 20.40 -15.18 13.03
N ASN A 285 19.54 -16.19 13.18
CA ASN A 285 19.75 -17.33 14.05
C ASN A 285 20.77 -18.32 13.44
N PRO A 286 21.96 -18.49 14.04
CA PRO A 286 23.00 -19.38 13.49
C PRO A 286 22.61 -20.86 13.50
N ALA A 287 21.55 -21.25 14.24
CA ALA A 287 21.02 -22.61 14.26
C ALA A 287 19.92 -22.82 13.19
N SER A 288 19.45 -21.76 12.55
CA SER A 288 18.42 -21.82 11.52
C SER A 288 19.03 -22.12 10.15
N ALA A 289 18.33 -22.91 9.34
CA ALA A 289 18.64 -23.09 7.93
C ALA A 289 18.50 -21.77 7.11
N GLU A 290 17.79 -20.77 7.65
CA GLU A 290 17.57 -19.47 7.03
C GLU A 290 18.65 -18.44 7.40
N PHE A 291 19.70 -18.82 8.14
CA PHE A 291 20.75 -17.91 8.58
C PHE A 291 21.43 -17.23 7.39
N ALA A 292 21.09 -15.97 7.17
CA ALA A 292 21.50 -15.23 5.98
C ALA A 292 23.03 -15.05 5.87
N CYS A 293 23.75 -14.92 6.97
CA CYS A 293 25.20 -14.73 6.97
C CYS A 293 25.94 -15.97 6.43
N ALA A 294 25.38 -17.18 6.60
CA ALA A 294 25.97 -18.43 6.12
C ALA A 294 26.07 -18.53 4.59
N GLN A 295 25.36 -17.70 3.85
CA GLN A 295 25.42 -17.69 2.39
C GLN A 295 26.79 -17.23 1.85
N CYS A 296 27.53 -16.42 2.64
CA CYS A 296 28.81 -15.85 2.23
C CYS A 296 29.90 -16.02 3.28
N HIS A 297 29.55 -16.19 4.55
CA HIS A 297 30.48 -16.29 5.65
C HIS A 297 30.61 -17.71 6.18
N GLU A 298 31.82 -18.26 6.19
CA GLU A 298 32.11 -19.55 6.78
C GLU A 298 31.87 -19.55 8.30
N THR A 299 31.48 -20.72 8.83
CA THR A 299 31.24 -20.92 10.26
C THR A 299 32.45 -20.50 11.09
N GLY A 300 32.22 -19.64 12.07
CA GLY A 300 33.27 -19.16 12.98
C GLY A 300 34.09 -17.99 12.44
N SER A 301 33.87 -17.54 11.19
CA SER A 301 34.45 -16.30 10.65
C SER A 301 33.95 -15.07 11.40
N GLU A 302 34.58 -13.92 11.19
CA GLU A 302 34.17 -12.66 11.84
C GLU A 302 32.76 -12.24 11.48
N GLY A 303 32.38 -12.35 10.19
CA GLY A 303 31.01 -12.06 9.74
C GLY A 303 29.97 -13.00 10.36
N TRP A 304 30.27 -14.30 10.47
CA TRP A 304 29.44 -15.26 11.17
C TRP A 304 29.23 -14.89 12.64
N LYS A 305 30.33 -14.59 13.36
CA LYS A 305 30.29 -14.21 14.79
C LYS A 305 29.47 -12.93 14.98
N ASN A 306 29.68 -11.94 14.12
CA ASN A 306 28.95 -10.68 14.19
C ASN A 306 27.43 -10.87 13.96
N GLY A 307 27.02 -11.70 13.01
CA GLY A 307 25.61 -12.06 12.80
C GLY A 307 25.02 -12.78 14.01
N THR A 308 25.73 -13.74 14.57
CA THR A 308 25.35 -14.46 15.82
C THR A 308 25.18 -13.52 17.00
N GLU A 309 26.08 -12.56 17.16
CA GLU A 309 26.00 -11.55 18.22
C GLU A 309 24.78 -10.63 18.03
N MET A 310 24.51 -10.21 16.82
CA MET A 310 23.29 -9.41 16.52
C MET A 310 22.03 -10.16 16.88
N PHE A 311 21.95 -11.47 16.57
CA PHE A 311 20.82 -12.32 16.99
C PHE A 311 20.67 -12.37 18.51
N ALA A 312 21.76 -12.55 19.23
CA ALA A 312 21.75 -12.60 20.69
C ALA A 312 21.23 -11.28 21.30
N ILE A 313 21.67 -10.12 20.77
CA ILE A 313 21.19 -8.79 21.22
C ILE A 313 19.68 -8.63 21.04
N LEU A 314 19.15 -8.98 19.86
CA LEU A 314 17.70 -8.89 19.61
C LEU A 314 16.89 -9.86 20.48
N THR A 315 17.41 -11.07 20.67
CA THR A 315 16.79 -12.11 21.49
C THR A 315 16.72 -11.70 22.96
N ASP A 316 17.79 -11.09 23.51
CA ASP A 316 17.81 -10.57 24.88
C ASP A 316 16.73 -9.49 25.05
N LEU A 317 16.70 -8.48 24.20
CA LEU A 317 15.70 -7.42 24.26
C LEU A 317 14.27 -7.97 24.17
N LYS A 318 14.00 -8.83 23.19
CA LYS A 318 12.69 -9.48 23.02
C LYS A 318 12.27 -10.30 24.23
N SER A 319 13.20 -11.04 24.83
CA SER A 319 12.95 -11.84 26.05
C SER A 319 12.59 -10.96 27.24
N LYS A 320 13.26 -9.83 27.42
CA LYS A 320 12.98 -8.86 28.48
C LYS A 320 11.61 -8.22 28.31
N ILE A 321 11.26 -7.81 27.09
CA ILE A 321 9.93 -7.28 26.76
C ILE A 321 8.84 -8.31 27.08
N HIS A 322 9.02 -9.55 26.63
CA HIS A 322 8.08 -10.63 26.93
C HIS A 322 7.92 -10.89 28.43
N THR A 323 9.02 -10.84 29.18
CA THR A 323 9.00 -10.97 30.65
C THR A 323 8.20 -9.84 31.29
N ALA A 324 8.40 -8.60 30.83
CA ALA A 324 7.67 -7.43 31.31
C ALA A 324 6.15 -7.58 31.02
N ASP A 325 5.80 -7.90 29.78
CA ASP A 325 4.41 -8.08 29.37
C ASP A 325 3.70 -9.18 30.19
N SER A 326 4.36 -10.32 30.40
CA SER A 326 3.83 -11.40 31.22
C SER A 326 3.54 -10.98 32.67
N LEU A 327 4.44 -10.20 33.29
CA LEU A 327 4.26 -9.71 34.67
C LEU A 327 3.15 -8.67 34.76
N VAL A 328 3.12 -7.72 33.82
CA VAL A 328 2.16 -6.63 33.78
C VAL A 328 0.76 -7.16 33.47
N THR A 329 0.63 -8.07 32.49
CA THR A 329 -0.65 -8.72 32.18
C THR A 329 -1.19 -9.51 33.38
N ARG A 330 -0.33 -10.17 34.14
CA ARG A 330 -0.73 -10.88 35.37
C ARG A 330 -1.23 -9.93 36.45
N ALA A 331 -0.59 -8.77 36.62
CA ALA A 331 -1.00 -7.74 37.58
C ALA A 331 -2.35 -7.12 37.16
N GLU A 332 -2.53 -6.81 35.88
CA GLU A 332 -3.76 -6.27 35.31
C GLU A 332 -4.95 -7.21 35.53
N ARG A 333 -4.80 -8.49 35.17
CA ARG A 333 -5.84 -9.52 35.39
C ARG A 333 -6.25 -9.66 36.85
N ALA A 334 -5.40 -9.26 37.76
CA ALA A 334 -5.67 -9.25 39.20
C ALA A 334 -6.26 -7.90 39.67
N GLY A 335 -6.57 -6.97 38.79
CA GLY A 335 -7.20 -5.69 39.10
C GLY A 335 -6.21 -4.61 39.58
N MET A 336 -4.91 -4.77 39.34
CA MET A 336 -3.91 -3.76 39.66
C MET A 336 -3.83 -2.70 38.57
N GLU A 337 -3.49 -1.46 38.94
CA GLU A 337 -3.22 -0.38 37.99
C GLU A 337 -1.84 -0.60 37.35
N VAL A 338 -1.80 -0.60 35.99
CA VAL A 338 -0.59 -0.95 35.22
C VAL A 338 -0.41 -0.09 33.97
N SER A 339 -1.15 1.02 33.82
CA SER A 339 -1.13 1.85 32.60
C SER A 339 0.26 2.38 32.26
N GLU A 340 1.02 2.83 33.27
CA GLU A 340 2.39 3.30 33.11
C GLU A 340 3.29 2.16 32.59
N ALA A 341 3.20 0.99 33.17
CA ALA A 341 4.01 -0.16 32.77
C ALA A 341 3.70 -0.59 31.32
N LYS A 342 2.46 -0.56 30.91
CA LYS A 342 2.04 -0.84 29.51
C LYS A 342 2.61 0.19 28.53
N PHE A 343 2.56 1.46 28.86
CA PHE A 343 3.15 2.51 28.04
C PHE A 343 4.66 2.29 27.84
N ILE A 344 5.37 1.91 28.91
CA ILE A 344 6.81 1.63 28.85
C ILE A 344 7.09 0.38 28.01
N ILE A 345 6.23 -0.66 28.07
CA ILE A 345 6.35 -1.84 27.20
C ILE A 345 6.22 -1.43 25.73
N THR A 346 5.23 -0.62 25.39
CA THR A 346 5.06 -0.10 24.01
C THR A 346 6.32 0.64 23.56
N SER A 347 6.91 1.45 24.44
CA SER A 347 8.17 2.15 24.13
C SER A 347 9.34 1.18 23.92
N ALA A 348 9.40 0.07 24.65
CA ALA A 348 10.41 -0.97 24.45
C ALA A 348 10.20 -1.73 23.13
N ASP A 349 8.95 -2.00 22.73
CA ASP A 349 8.61 -2.59 21.43
C ASP A 349 9.03 -1.68 20.27
N ASP A 350 8.79 -0.36 20.37
CA ASP A 350 9.27 0.62 19.40
C ASP A 350 10.80 0.60 19.25
N GLU A 351 11.53 0.46 20.36
CA GLU A 351 12.99 0.34 20.33
C GLU A 351 13.43 -1.00 19.71
N LEU A 352 12.68 -2.09 19.88
CA LEU A 352 12.96 -3.37 19.21
C LEU A 352 12.78 -3.23 17.68
N ILE A 353 11.76 -2.52 17.22
CA ILE A 353 11.55 -2.23 15.79
C ILE A 353 12.74 -1.42 15.24
N LYS A 354 13.16 -0.37 15.95
CA LYS A 354 14.35 0.42 15.59
C LYS A 354 15.62 -0.43 15.57
N ALA A 355 15.79 -1.32 16.54
CA ALA A 355 16.93 -2.24 16.60
C ALA A 355 16.97 -3.18 15.39
N ARG A 356 15.80 -3.75 14.98
CA ARG A 356 15.69 -4.55 13.75
C ARG A 356 16.06 -3.77 12.48
N THR A 357 15.78 -2.48 12.43
CA THR A 357 16.26 -1.62 11.34
C THR A 357 17.79 -1.49 11.38
N GLN A 358 18.38 -1.35 12.57
CA GLN A 358 19.83 -1.16 12.76
C GLN A 358 20.69 -2.36 12.34
N ILE A 359 20.14 -3.55 12.19
CA ILE A 359 20.90 -4.73 11.70
C ILE A 359 21.54 -4.48 10.34
N HIS A 360 20.96 -3.60 9.49
CA HIS A 360 21.46 -3.27 8.15
C HIS A 360 22.78 -2.49 8.15
N ASN A 361 23.27 -2.03 9.31
CA ASN A 361 24.64 -1.52 9.42
C ASN A 361 25.70 -2.63 9.56
N TYR A 362 25.28 -3.87 9.82
CA TYR A 362 26.11 -5.07 10.00
C TYR A 362 27.22 -4.92 11.06
N ARG A 363 26.97 -4.21 12.17
CA ARG A 363 27.90 -4.00 13.28
C ARG A 363 27.19 -4.26 14.60
N ALA A 364 27.49 -5.41 15.24
CA ALA A 364 26.87 -5.79 16.50
C ALA A 364 27.11 -4.77 17.63
N ALA A 365 28.26 -4.12 17.64
CA ALA A 365 28.58 -3.08 18.64
C ALA A 365 27.61 -1.89 18.55
N ILE A 366 27.29 -1.41 17.33
CA ILE A 366 26.32 -0.33 17.12
C ILE A 366 24.90 -0.80 17.49
N LEU A 367 24.53 -2.02 17.11
CA LEU A 367 23.25 -2.59 17.46
C LEU A 367 23.07 -2.68 18.98
N ARG A 368 24.12 -3.13 19.71
CA ARG A 368 24.10 -3.19 21.17
C ARG A 368 23.90 -1.83 21.81
N GLU A 369 24.61 -0.80 21.34
CA GLU A 369 24.45 0.58 21.83
C GLU A 369 23.02 1.07 21.60
N ARG A 370 22.50 0.88 20.39
CA ARG A 370 21.14 1.33 20.01
C ARG A 370 20.02 0.59 20.73
N SER A 371 20.23 -0.68 21.09
CA SER A 371 19.27 -1.49 21.82
C SER A 371 19.20 -1.16 23.31
N GLN A 372 20.16 -0.43 23.86
CA GLN A 372 20.28 -0.19 25.31
C GLN A 372 19.05 0.56 25.88
N THR A 373 18.49 1.49 25.13
CA THR A 373 17.27 2.23 25.53
C THR A 373 16.08 1.27 25.67
N GLY A 374 15.90 0.35 24.72
CA GLY A 374 14.84 -0.66 24.78
C GLY A 374 15.02 -1.62 25.96
N VAL A 375 16.26 -2.05 26.22
CA VAL A 375 16.60 -2.86 27.41
C VAL A 375 16.23 -2.12 28.69
N THR A 376 16.57 -0.84 28.79
CA THR A 376 16.24 -0.01 29.96
C THR A 376 14.72 0.10 30.17
N HIS A 377 13.96 0.36 29.11
CA HIS A 377 12.50 0.39 29.18
C HIS A 377 11.92 -0.96 29.60
N ALA A 378 12.39 -2.07 29.04
CA ALA A 378 11.92 -3.40 29.41
C ALA A 378 12.23 -3.72 30.87
N ASP A 379 13.44 -3.43 31.36
CA ASP A 379 13.83 -3.64 32.78
C ASP A 379 12.98 -2.77 33.72
N GLN A 380 12.68 -1.52 33.34
CA GLN A 380 11.77 -0.63 34.10
C GLN A 380 10.36 -1.20 34.17
N ALA A 381 9.82 -1.67 33.06
CA ALA A 381 8.48 -2.30 33.03
C ALA A 381 8.42 -3.60 33.86
N VAL A 382 9.51 -4.40 33.86
CA VAL A 382 9.65 -5.56 34.73
C VAL A 382 9.57 -5.15 36.21
N ALA A 383 10.28 -4.08 36.61
CA ALA A 383 10.25 -3.56 37.96
C ALA A 383 8.86 -3.10 38.38
N LEU A 384 8.14 -2.37 37.53
CA LEU A 384 6.77 -1.92 37.80
C LEU A 384 5.80 -3.11 37.91
N GLY A 385 5.90 -4.09 37.01
CA GLY A 385 5.07 -5.31 37.07
C GLY A 385 5.29 -6.11 38.36
N ARG A 386 6.53 -6.25 38.81
CA ARG A 386 6.90 -6.89 40.10
C ARG A 386 6.32 -6.11 41.29
N SER A 387 6.44 -4.77 41.28
CA SER A 387 5.89 -3.90 42.31
C SER A 387 4.37 -4.03 42.43
N ALA A 388 3.66 -4.01 41.31
CA ALA A 388 2.20 -4.20 41.28
C ALA A 388 1.79 -5.55 41.86
N LEU A 389 2.50 -6.62 41.53
CA LEU A 389 2.23 -7.95 42.09
C LEU A 389 2.56 -8.05 43.60
N ALA A 390 3.59 -7.37 44.06
CA ALA A 390 3.91 -7.28 45.49
C ALA A 390 2.83 -6.52 46.25
N GLU A 391 2.36 -5.40 45.73
CA GLU A 391 1.25 -4.65 46.31
C GLU A 391 -0.05 -5.48 46.36
N LEU A 392 -0.35 -6.25 45.32
CA LEU A 392 -1.49 -7.18 45.32
C LEU A 392 -1.39 -8.16 46.50
N GLN A 393 -0.22 -8.74 46.71
CA GLN A 393 -0.02 -9.65 47.87
C GLN A 393 -0.20 -8.95 49.20
N PHE A 394 0.30 -7.72 49.34
CA PHE A 394 0.08 -6.92 50.56
C PHE A 394 -1.42 -6.63 50.80
N ARG A 395 -2.15 -6.19 49.77
CA ARG A 395 -3.61 -5.97 49.86
C ARG A 395 -4.39 -7.24 50.26
N ARG A 396 -4.02 -8.40 49.68
CA ARG A 396 -4.65 -9.70 50.02
C ARG A 396 -4.40 -10.10 51.47
N LYS A 397 -3.18 -9.90 51.97
CA LYS A 397 -2.86 -10.16 53.40
C LYS A 397 -3.67 -9.23 54.31
N GLY A 398 -3.74 -7.94 54.00
CA GLY A 398 -4.55 -6.95 54.74
C GLY A 398 -6.04 -7.32 54.77
N LEU A 399 -6.60 -7.72 53.61
CA LEU A 399 -7.96 -8.16 53.52
C LEU A 399 -8.21 -9.41 54.41
N ALA A 400 -7.33 -10.40 54.36
CA ALA A 400 -7.47 -11.59 55.20
C ALA A 400 -7.47 -11.23 56.69
N VAL A 401 -6.63 -10.35 57.18
CA VAL A 401 -6.65 -9.87 58.58
C VAL A 401 -7.94 -9.13 58.87
N SER A 402 -8.42 -8.23 58.01
CA SER A 402 -9.68 -7.51 58.18
C SER A 402 -10.89 -8.49 58.25
N MET A 403 -10.91 -9.53 57.41
CA MET A 403 -11.96 -10.54 57.45
C MET A 403 -12.00 -11.32 58.77
N VAL A 404 -10.85 -11.67 59.35
CA VAL A 404 -10.77 -12.31 60.65
C VAL A 404 -11.39 -11.41 61.73
N ILE A 405 -11.07 -10.10 61.73
CA ILE A 405 -11.64 -9.15 62.71
C ILE A 405 -13.17 -9.02 62.52
N ILE A 406 -13.64 -8.90 61.26
CA ILE A 406 -15.08 -8.79 60.95
C ILE A 406 -15.83 -10.04 61.44
N PHE A 407 -15.29 -11.24 61.17
CA PHE A 407 -15.90 -12.47 61.64
C PHE A 407 -15.94 -12.57 63.19
N ALA A 408 -14.86 -12.14 63.87
CA ALA A 408 -14.85 -12.12 65.34
C ALA A 408 -15.91 -11.17 65.91
N VAL A 409 -16.03 -9.96 65.36
CA VAL A 409 -17.07 -9.00 65.77
C VAL A 409 -18.46 -9.51 65.46
N ALA A 410 -18.69 -10.08 64.28
CA ALA A 410 -20.00 -10.67 63.92
C ALA A 410 -20.39 -11.83 64.86
N ALA A 411 -19.46 -12.70 65.22
CA ALA A 411 -19.67 -13.77 66.17
C ALA A 411 -20.00 -13.24 67.59
N ALA A 412 -19.28 -12.21 68.05
CA ALA A 412 -19.57 -11.58 69.33
C ALA A 412 -20.97 -10.93 69.37
N LEU A 413 -21.36 -10.24 68.31
CA LEU A 413 -22.70 -9.65 68.18
C LEU A 413 -23.78 -10.73 68.14
N TYR A 414 -23.56 -11.78 67.36
CA TYR A 414 -24.49 -12.92 67.30
C TYR A 414 -24.71 -13.56 68.70
N MET A 415 -23.62 -13.79 69.43
CA MET A 415 -23.73 -14.34 70.81
C MET A 415 -24.47 -13.40 71.75
N LYS A 416 -24.25 -12.05 71.59
CA LYS A 416 -24.93 -11.06 72.41
C LYS A 416 -26.44 -11.01 72.10
N ILE A 417 -26.82 -11.07 70.82
CA ILE A 417 -28.20 -11.11 70.38
C ILE A 417 -28.87 -12.36 70.96
N ARG A 418 -28.28 -13.51 70.80
CA ARG A 418 -28.81 -14.78 71.29
C ARG A 418 -29.04 -14.78 72.82
N ARG A 419 -28.10 -14.25 73.61
CA ARG A 419 -28.29 -14.09 75.08
C ARG A 419 -29.49 -13.19 75.42
N ARG A 420 -29.61 -12.07 74.66
CA ARG A 420 -30.81 -11.19 74.91
C ARG A 420 -32.13 -11.83 74.53
N ASP A 421 -32.15 -12.65 73.50
CA ASP A 421 -33.36 -13.41 73.15
C ASP A 421 -33.73 -14.49 74.23
N GLU A 422 -32.69 -15.13 74.76
CA GLU A 422 -32.88 -16.08 75.90
C GLU A 422 -33.41 -15.38 77.18
N GLU A 423 -32.79 -14.26 77.55
CA GLU A 423 -33.25 -13.42 78.69
C GLU A 423 -34.69 -12.88 78.49
N TRP A 424 -35.02 -12.50 77.24
CA TRP A 424 -36.40 -12.04 76.94
C TRP A 424 -37.42 -13.15 76.93
N GLN A 425 -37.06 -14.34 76.54
CA GLN A 425 -37.92 -15.54 76.66
C GLN A 425 -38.15 -15.93 78.12
N GLU A 426 -37.11 -15.93 78.95
CA GLU A 426 -37.20 -16.17 80.37
C GLU A 426 -38.11 -15.16 81.08
N SER A 427 -37.94 -13.87 80.82
CA SER A 427 -38.76 -12.79 81.36
C SER A 427 -40.27 -12.91 80.96
N LYS A 428 -40.54 -13.42 79.77
CA LYS A 428 -41.91 -13.69 79.30
C LYS A 428 -42.57 -14.88 80.01
N ILE A 429 -41.80 -15.89 80.42
CA ILE A 429 -42.28 -17.03 81.14
C ILE A 429 -42.61 -16.62 82.63
N GLU A 430 -41.73 -15.84 83.24
CA GLU A 430 -41.87 -15.33 84.59
C GLU A 430 -43.09 -14.39 84.75
N ASN A 431 -43.44 -13.59 83.75
CA ASN A 431 -44.62 -12.71 83.73
C ASN A 431 -45.94 -13.38 83.34
N ARG A 432 -45.99 -14.73 83.10
CA ARG A 432 -47.15 -15.53 82.78
C ARG A 432 -47.54 -16.51 83.90
N GLY A 433 -46.78 -16.59 84.99
CA GLY A 433 -47.11 -17.33 86.22
C GLY A 433 -47.68 -16.43 87.30
#